data_281d844081cd7e874b18424d9547d5a4
#
_entry.id   281d844081cd7e874b18424d9547d5a4
#
_cell.length_a   1.000
_cell.length_b   1.000
_cell.length_c   1.000
_cell.angle_alpha   90.00
_cell.angle_beta   90.00
_cell.angle_gamma   90.00
#
_symmetry.space_group_name_H-M   'P 1'
#
loop_
_entity.id
_entity.type
_entity.pdbx_description
1 polymer ?
#
loop_
_entity_poly.entity_id
_entity_poly.type
_entity_poly.pdbx_seq_one_letter_code
_entity_poly.pdbx_strand_id
1 'polypeptide(L)'
;IAALHEGGVEMETILPSLRTIPQIEGRMERIEEGQPFNIIVDFAHTPDGLEQIFKFASSITPKEKRIIAVFGSAGKRDTKKRPIFGQLADKYCDLIILTEDDPRDEDPLQIAEEIASGIAKTNRILIESRYDAIRQAIEVANVGDTILILGKGDENFIYREFGREPWMSDPAAVRDILRRYYFEPEEEEDHETAE
;
A
#
# COMPACT_ATOMS: atom_id res chain seq x y z
N ILE A 1 13.74 22.79 1.15
CA ILE A 1 14.37 23.38 2.35
C ILE A 1 15.75 23.93 1.99
N ALA A 2 16.71 23.06 1.57
CA ALA A 2 18.09 23.47 1.28
C ALA A 2 18.18 24.68 0.32
N ALA A 3 17.49 24.63 -0.82
CA ALA A 3 17.49 25.72 -1.80
C ALA A 3 16.95 27.05 -1.25
N LEU A 4 15.95 27.00 -0.39
CA LEU A 4 15.42 28.22 0.26
C LEU A 4 16.42 28.78 1.29
N HIS A 5 17.03 27.91 2.07
CA HIS A 5 18.04 28.30 3.07
C HIS A 5 19.31 28.86 2.43
N GLU A 6 19.81 28.20 1.36
CA GLU A 6 20.93 28.73 0.55
C GLU A 6 20.56 30.05 -0.15
N GLY A 7 19.29 30.26 -0.49
CA GLY A 7 18.74 31.52 -0.99
C GLY A 7 18.54 32.60 0.06
N GLY A 8 18.97 32.39 1.32
CA GLY A 8 18.92 33.37 2.41
C GLY A 8 17.60 33.44 3.16
N VAL A 9 16.71 32.41 3.02
CA VAL A 9 15.49 32.33 3.82
C VAL A 9 15.81 31.64 5.15
N GLU A 10 15.48 32.30 6.25
CA GLU A 10 15.74 31.77 7.59
C GLU A 10 14.92 30.52 7.91
N MET A 11 15.51 29.57 8.64
CA MET A 11 14.85 28.29 8.99
C MET A 11 13.57 28.48 9.79
N GLU A 12 13.50 29.53 10.62
CA GLU A 12 12.32 29.92 11.40
C GLU A 12 11.10 30.27 10.52
N THR A 13 11.35 30.69 9.27
CA THR A 13 10.30 30.96 8.26
C THR A 13 9.98 29.70 7.47
N ILE A 14 10.97 28.90 7.14
CA ILE A 14 10.81 27.67 6.33
C ILE A 14 10.01 26.62 7.09
N LEU A 15 10.38 26.31 8.34
CA LEU A 15 9.80 25.19 9.09
C LEU A 15 8.29 25.32 9.35
N PRO A 16 7.74 26.49 9.76
CA PRO A 16 6.30 26.64 9.90
C PRO A 16 5.57 26.49 8.55
N SER A 17 6.15 27.01 7.47
CA SER A 17 5.55 26.93 6.12
C SER A 17 5.43 25.48 5.62
N LEU A 18 6.35 24.58 6.00
CA LEU A 18 6.27 23.16 5.64
C LEU A 18 5.03 22.47 6.22
N ARG A 19 4.55 22.92 7.39
CA ARG A 19 3.37 22.37 8.05
C ARG A 19 2.06 22.73 7.33
N THR A 20 2.10 23.73 6.46
CA THR A 20 0.93 24.17 5.69
C THR A 20 0.87 23.57 4.28
N ILE A 21 1.91 22.81 3.89
CA ILE A 21 1.91 22.11 2.61
C ILE A 21 0.86 21.00 2.67
N PRO A 22 -0.13 20.99 1.75
CA PRO A 22 -1.10 19.92 1.72
C PRO A 22 -0.43 18.58 1.42
N GLN A 23 -1.00 17.52 1.95
CA GLN A 23 -0.55 16.16 1.66
C GLN A 23 -0.70 15.90 0.16
N ILE A 24 0.32 15.30 -0.44
CA ILE A 24 0.29 14.91 -1.84
C ILE A 24 -0.40 13.54 -1.92
N GLU A 25 -1.47 13.46 -2.69
CA GLU A 25 -2.21 12.21 -2.88
C GLU A 25 -1.29 11.10 -3.39
N GLY A 26 -1.42 9.91 -2.81
CA GLY A 26 -0.64 8.73 -3.17
C GLY A 26 0.87 8.81 -2.90
N ARG A 27 1.35 9.81 -2.15
CA ARG A 27 2.76 9.98 -1.76
C ARG A 27 2.88 10.11 -0.24
N MET A 28 3.32 9.05 0.43
CA MET A 28 3.32 8.99 1.90
C MET A 28 1.99 9.45 2.51
N GLU A 29 0.89 9.24 1.77
CA GLU A 29 -0.43 9.69 2.15
C GLU A 29 -0.95 8.88 3.33
N ARG A 30 -1.23 9.56 4.43
CA ARG A 30 -1.92 8.94 5.58
C ARG A 30 -3.41 9.07 5.38
N ILE A 31 -4.11 7.95 5.44
CA ILE A 31 -5.57 7.91 5.41
C ILE A 31 -6.08 7.84 6.86
N GLU A 32 -6.79 8.87 7.28
CA GLU A 32 -7.32 9.05 8.64
C GLU A 32 -8.84 9.27 8.58
N GLU A 33 -9.60 8.17 8.55
CA GLU A 33 -11.08 8.19 8.50
C GLU A 33 -11.70 7.78 9.86
N GLY A 34 -10.87 7.61 10.92
CA GLY A 34 -11.31 7.22 12.27
C GLY A 34 -11.00 5.77 12.65
N GLN A 35 -10.35 5.00 11.78
CA GLN A 35 -9.89 3.64 12.08
C GLN A 35 -8.75 3.67 13.13
N PRO A 36 -8.63 2.62 14.00
CA PRO A 36 -7.66 2.60 15.09
C PRO A 36 -6.26 2.07 14.71
N PHE A 37 -5.92 2.06 13.42
CA PHE A 37 -4.64 1.64 12.86
C PHE A 37 -4.18 2.62 11.79
N ASN A 38 -2.88 2.64 11.51
CA ASN A 38 -2.33 3.52 10.48
C ASN A 38 -2.54 2.92 9.08
N ILE A 39 -2.90 3.74 8.10
CA ILE A 39 -2.86 3.38 6.68
C ILE A 39 -2.02 4.42 5.95
N ILE A 40 -1.03 3.95 5.19
CA ILE A 40 -0.17 4.79 4.39
C ILE A 40 -0.19 4.29 2.96
N VAL A 41 -0.52 5.18 2.03
CA VAL A 41 -0.48 4.93 0.60
C VAL A 41 0.73 5.61 0.00
N ASP A 42 1.52 4.87 -0.80
CA ASP A 42 2.71 5.43 -1.46
C ASP A 42 2.95 4.80 -2.83
N PHE A 43 3.52 5.58 -3.72
CA PHE A 43 3.89 5.14 -5.07
C PHE A 43 5.18 4.32 -5.14
N ALA A 44 5.80 3.98 -4.04
CA ALA A 44 7.06 3.23 -4.01
C ALA A 44 6.98 1.94 -4.84
N HIS A 45 7.81 1.87 -5.88
CA HIS A 45 7.87 0.76 -6.84
C HIS A 45 9.31 0.40 -7.25
N THR A 46 10.28 0.86 -6.45
CA THR A 46 11.70 0.54 -6.59
C THR A 46 12.23 -0.06 -5.30
N PRO A 47 13.32 -0.85 -5.32
CA PRO A 47 13.91 -1.40 -4.10
C PRO A 47 14.22 -0.32 -3.05
N ASP A 48 14.86 0.78 -3.47
CA ASP A 48 15.20 1.88 -2.56
C ASP A 48 13.94 2.55 -1.98
N GLY A 49 12.91 2.79 -2.81
CA GLY A 49 11.64 3.35 -2.37
C GLY A 49 10.95 2.46 -1.34
N LEU A 50 10.87 1.16 -1.62
CA LEU A 50 10.31 0.18 -0.68
C LEU A 50 11.10 0.12 0.62
N GLU A 51 12.42 0.12 0.58
CA GLU A 51 13.22 0.11 1.80
C GLU A 51 12.99 1.35 2.65
N GLN A 52 12.87 2.53 2.03
CA GLN A 52 12.62 3.78 2.76
C GLN A 52 11.24 3.77 3.44
N ILE A 53 10.19 3.36 2.73
CA ILE A 53 8.85 3.30 3.30
C ILE A 53 8.74 2.26 4.43
N PHE A 54 9.39 1.10 4.28
CA PHE A 54 9.44 0.08 5.34
C PHE A 54 10.20 0.56 6.57
N LYS A 55 11.33 1.25 6.41
CA LYS A 55 12.07 1.88 7.52
C LYS A 55 11.22 2.94 8.24
N PHE A 56 10.51 3.76 7.47
CA PHE A 56 9.60 4.74 8.02
C PHE A 56 8.49 4.07 8.83
N ALA A 57 7.80 3.07 8.25
CA ALA A 57 6.76 2.32 8.96
C ALA A 57 7.29 1.70 10.26
N SER A 58 8.49 1.10 10.23
CA SER A 58 9.14 0.54 11.43
C SER A 58 9.44 1.58 12.49
N SER A 59 9.63 2.84 12.10
CA SER A 59 9.90 3.93 13.06
C SER A 59 8.66 4.46 13.78
N ILE A 60 7.48 4.28 13.18
CA ILE A 60 6.20 4.78 13.71
C ILE A 60 5.31 3.69 14.32
N THR A 61 5.56 2.41 13.96
CA THR A 61 4.78 1.27 14.45
C THR A 61 5.37 0.80 15.80
N PRO A 62 4.56 0.70 16.85
CA PRO A 62 5.01 0.13 18.12
C PRO A 62 5.55 -1.30 17.93
N LYS A 63 6.54 -1.71 18.73
CA LYS A 63 7.23 -3.01 18.58
C LYS A 63 6.31 -4.23 18.65
N GLU A 64 5.21 -4.11 19.39
CA GLU A 64 4.22 -5.18 19.60
C GLU A 64 3.12 -5.17 18.53
N LYS A 65 3.21 -4.27 17.55
CA LYS A 65 2.23 -4.10 16.48
C LYS A 65 2.83 -4.51 15.14
N ARG A 66 1.95 -4.86 14.21
CA ARG A 66 2.34 -5.43 12.94
C ARG A 66 2.47 -4.36 11.86
N ILE A 67 3.36 -4.63 10.93
CA ILE A 67 3.42 -3.97 9.63
C ILE A 67 2.85 -4.93 8.59
N ILE A 68 1.78 -4.50 7.92
CA ILE A 68 1.08 -5.24 6.86
C ILE A 68 1.34 -4.51 5.55
N ALA A 69 1.93 -5.18 4.56
CA ALA A 69 2.23 -4.57 3.26
C ALA A 69 1.38 -5.17 2.14
N VAL A 70 0.76 -4.32 1.32
CA VAL A 70 0.01 -4.67 0.11
C VAL A 70 0.74 -4.07 -1.09
N PHE A 71 1.26 -4.92 -1.98
CA PHE A 71 1.97 -4.44 -3.16
C PHE A 71 2.09 -5.51 -4.25
N GLY A 72 2.48 -5.07 -5.43
CA GLY A 72 2.79 -5.90 -6.58
C GLY A 72 4.03 -5.43 -7.31
N SER A 73 4.12 -5.78 -8.59
CA SER A 73 5.15 -5.29 -9.49
C SER A 73 4.60 -5.23 -10.91
N ALA A 74 5.03 -4.22 -11.66
CA ALA A 74 4.64 -4.09 -13.06
C ALA A 74 5.21 -5.22 -13.93
N GLY A 75 4.36 -5.73 -14.84
CA GLY A 75 4.73 -6.63 -15.91
C GLY A 75 5.55 -5.95 -17.00
N LYS A 76 6.30 -6.73 -17.80
CA LYS A 76 7.16 -6.24 -18.91
C LYS A 76 8.12 -5.13 -18.49
N ARG A 77 8.59 -5.19 -17.27
CA ARG A 77 9.58 -4.30 -16.68
C ARG A 77 10.74 -5.12 -16.11
N ASP A 78 11.59 -4.51 -15.31
CA ASP A 78 12.69 -5.19 -14.63
C ASP A 78 12.17 -6.26 -13.66
N THR A 79 12.24 -7.54 -14.09
CA THR A 79 11.80 -8.68 -13.27
C THR A 79 12.80 -9.02 -12.15
N LYS A 80 14.08 -8.62 -12.29
CA LYS A 80 15.11 -8.91 -11.29
C LYS A 80 14.83 -8.24 -9.95
N LYS A 81 14.06 -7.16 -9.94
CA LYS A 81 13.66 -6.48 -8.70
C LYS A 81 12.59 -7.24 -7.91
N ARG A 82 11.83 -8.17 -8.52
CA ARG A 82 10.72 -8.88 -7.88
C ARG A 82 11.15 -9.66 -6.62
N PRO A 83 12.17 -10.55 -6.69
CA PRO A 83 12.64 -11.21 -5.46
C PRO A 83 13.24 -10.23 -4.44
N ILE A 84 13.83 -9.12 -4.88
CA ILE A 84 14.37 -8.10 -3.98
C ILE A 84 13.24 -7.44 -3.19
N PHE A 85 12.09 -7.17 -3.82
CA PHE A 85 10.90 -6.67 -3.14
C PHE A 85 10.44 -7.63 -2.04
N GLY A 86 10.38 -8.94 -2.36
CA GLY A 86 10.08 -9.98 -1.39
C GLY A 86 11.05 -10.00 -0.20
N GLN A 87 12.36 -9.93 -0.47
CA GLN A 87 13.39 -9.90 0.59
C GLN A 87 13.27 -8.68 1.50
N LEU A 88 12.99 -7.49 0.92
CA LEU A 88 12.79 -6.28 1.69
C LEU A 88 11.53 -6.39 2.56
N ALA A 89 10.41 -6.85 1.99
CA ALA A 89 9.19 -7.06 2.75
C ALA A 89 9.36 -8.10 3.87
N ASP A 90 10.07 -9.23 3.59
CA ASP A 90 10.38 -10.27 4.59
C ASP A 90 11.21 -9.77 5.78
N LYS A 91 11.98 -8.70 5.56
CA LYS A 91 12.81 -8.09 6.61
C LYS A 91 12.03 -7.19 7.55
N TYR A 92 11.00 -6.50 7.05
CA TYR A 92 10.36 -5.40 7.77
C TYR A 92 8.89 -5.64 8.12
N CYS A 93 8.20 -6.54 7.39
CA CYS A 93 6.76 -6.75 7.54
C CYS A 93 6.44 -8.03 8.31
N ASP A 94 5.27 -8.05 8.95
CA ASP A 94 4.72 -9.20 9.68
C ASP A 94 3.70 -9.97 8.82
N LEU A 95 3.07 -9.28 7.87
CA LEU A 95 2.17 -9.86 6.87
C LEU A 95 2.40 -9.20 5.51
N ILE A 96 2.47 -9.98 4.48
CA ILE A 96 2.66 -9.53 3.10
C ILE A 96 1.48 -10.01 2.26
N ILE A 97 0.76 -9.08 1.62
CA ILE A 97 -0.30 -9.38 0.67
C ILE A 97 0.18 -8.96 -0.71
N LEU A 98 0.45 -9.94 -1.55
CA LEU A 98 0.89 -9.73 -2.92
C LEU A 98 -0.30 -9.65 -3.85
N THR A 99 -0.32 -8.64 -4.70
CA THR A 99 -1.45 -8.36 -5.61
C THR A 99 -0.97 -7.79 -6.93
N GLU A 100 -1.90 -7.55 -7.85
CA GLU A 100 -1.58 -6.86 -9.10
C GLU A 100 -1.14 -5.40 -8.86
N ASP A 101 -0.31 -4.93 -9.77
CA ASP A 101 0.04 -3.51 -9.97
C ASP A 101 -0.37 -3.14 -11.40
N ASP A 102 0.56 -3.19 -12.36
CA ASP A 102 0.34 -3.09 -13.79
C ASP A 102 0.77 -4.40 -14.48
N PRO A 103 0.00 -5.47 -14.45
CA PRO A 103 0.46 -6.77 -14.94
C PRO A 103 0.74 -6.77 -16.46
N ARG A 104 0.09 -5.89 -17.23
CA ARG A 104 0.15 -5.85 -18.68
C ARG A 104 -0.37 -7.19 -19.25
N ASP A 105 0.46 -7.89 -20.02
CA ASP A 105 0.20 -9.22 -20.59
C ASP A 105 0.90 -10.36 -19.82
N GLU A 106 1.41 -10.10 -18.60
CA GLU A 106 1.89 -11.14 -17.69
C GLU A 106 0.79 -11.54 -16.70
N ASP A 107 0.82 -12.82 -16.29
CA ASP A 107 -0.07 -13.32 -15.26
C ASP A 107 0.26 -12.66 -13.90
N PRO A 108 -0.72 -11.96 -13.26
CA PRO A 108 -0.51 -11.32 -11.98
C PRO A 108 -0.05 -12.27 -10.86
N LEU A 109 -0.55 -13.51 -10.88
CA LEU A 109 -0.16 -14.52 -9.89
C LEU A 109 1.27 -14.98 -10.09
N GLN A 110 1.71 -15.12 -11.34
CA GLN A 110 3.11 -15.43 -11.63
C GLN A 110 4.04 -14.30 -11.13
N ILE A 111 3.67 -13.04 -11.37
CA ILE A 111 4.42 -11.89 -10.84
C ILE A 111 4.50 -11.96 -9.31
N ALA A 112 3.38 -12.26 -8.65
CA ALA A 112 3.32 -12.39 -7.19
C ALA A 112 4.20 -13.55 -6.69
N GLU A 113 4.23 -14.68 -7.37
CA GLU A 113 5.11 -15.83 -7.04
C GLU A 113 6.60 -15.48 -7.19
N GLU A 114 6.97 -14.71 -8.21
CA GLU A 114 8.34 -14.24 -8.38
C GLU A 114 8.76 -13.30 -7.24
N ILE A 115 7.86 -12.42 -6.76
CA ILE A 115 8.11 -11.61 -5.56
C ILE A 115 8.22 -12.54 -4.34
N ALA A 116 7.29 -13.49 -4.20
CA ALA A 116 7.24 -14.44 -3.09
C ALA A 116 8.50 -15.32 -2.98
N SER A 117 9.21 -15.53 -4.09
CA SER A 117 10.48 -16.28 -4.10
C SER A 117 11.56 -15.62 -3.22
N GLY A 118 11.44 -14.32 -2.95
CA GLY A 118 12.31 -13.58 -2.03
C GLY A 118 11.89 -13.64 -0.57
N ILE A 119 10.68 -14.15 -0.25
CA ILE A 119 10.13 -14.21 1.10
C ILE A 119 10.46 -15.56 1.72
N ALA A 120 11.23 -15.57 2.79
CA ALA A 120 11.69 -16.80 3.43
C ALA A 120 10.87 -17.20 4.67
N LYS A 121 10.44 -16.23 5.49
CA LYS A 121 9.87 -16.48 6.83
C LYS A 121 8.53 -15.81 7.09
N THR A 122 8.26 -14.67 6.45
CA THR A 122 7.07 -13.88 6.72
C THR A 122 5.83 -14.52 6.10
N ASN A 123 4.71 -14.47 6.82
CA ASN A 123 3.42 -14.88 6.28
C ASN A 123 3.05 -14.05 5.06
N ARG A 124 2.62 -14.74 4.00
CA ARG A 124 2.21 -14.09 2.75
C ARG A 124 0.91 -14.67 2.22
N ILE A 125 0.14 -13.81 1.57
CA ILE A 125 -1.11 -14.13 0.88
C ILE A 125 -1.01 -13.59 -0.54
N LEU A 126 -1.50 -14.32 -1.52
CA LEU A 126 -1.60 -13.89 -2.91
C LEU A 126 -3.08 -13.64 -3.22
N ILE A 127 -3.41 -12.40 -3.57
CA ILE A 127 -4.76 -11.99 -3.94
C ILE A 127 -4.65 -11.18 -5.24
N GLU A 128 -5.19 -11.69 -6.32
CA GLU A 128 -5.07 -11.06 -7.64
C GLU A 128 -5.69 -9.66 -7.65
N SER A 129 -6.96 -9.56 -7.23
CA SER A 129 -7.67 -8.29 -7.17
C SER A 129 -7.03 -7.33 -6.16
N ARG A 130 -6.58 -6.17 -6.64
CA ARG A 130 -5.99 -5.14 -5.78
C ARG A 130 -6.97 -4.61 -4.75
N TYR A 131 -8.25 -4.45 -5.13
CA TYR A 131 -9.30 -4.03 -4.21
C TYR A 131 -9.48 -5.02 -3.06
N ASP A 132 -9.58 -6.33 -3.38
CA ASP A 132 -9.72 -7.37 -2.37
C ASP A 132 -8.47 -7.54 -1.50
N ALA A 133 -7.30 -7.33 -2.06
CA ALA A 133 -6.04 -7.32 -1.31
C ALA A 133 -6.00 -6.18 -0.26
N ILE A 134 -6.43 -4.98 -0.65
CA ILE A 134 -6.55 -3.84 0.27
C ILE A 134 -7.62 -4.13 1.33
N ARG A 135 -8.78 -4.67 0.94
CA ARG A 135 -9.84 -5.07 1.86
C ARG A 135 -9.33 -6.08 2.87
N GLN A 136 -8.67 -7.14 2.43
CA GLN A 136 -8.10 -8.16 3.30
C GLN A 136 -7.11 -7.55 4.32
N ALA A 137 -6.27 -6.60 3.91
CA ALA A 137 -5.35 -5.92 4.81
C ALA A 137 -6.08 -5.14 5.92
N ILE A 138 -7.17 -4.47 5.56
CA ILE A 138 -8.00 -3.69 6.49
C ILE A 138 -8.76 -4.62 7.45
N GLU A 139 -9.34 -5.72 6.96
CA GLU A 139 -10.10 -6.68 7.77
C GLU A 139 -9.24 -7.38 8.82
N VAL A 140 -7.98 -7.69 8.52
CA VAL A 140 -7.08 -8.39 9.46
C VAL A 140 -6.29 -7.46 10.37
N ALA A 141 -6.38 -6.16 10.18
CA ALA A 141 -5.64 -5.17 10.98
C ALA A 141 -6.18 -5.07 12.40
N ASN A 142 -5.27 -4.97 13.36
CA ASN A 142 -5.59 -4.73 14.76
C ASN A 142 -5.25 -3.29 15.15
N VAL A 143 -5.80 -2.87 16.29
CA VAL A 143 -5.51 -1.55 16.88
C VAL A 143 -4.00 -1.32 16.98
N GLY A 144 -3.52 -0.25 16.35
CA GLY A 144 -2.12 0.19 16.35
C GLY A 144 -1.23 -0.46 15.30
N ASP A 145 -1.75 -1.38 14.46
CA ASP A 145 -1.02 -1.89 13.29
C ASP A 145 -0.78 -0.77 12.26
N THR A 146 0.14 -1.00 11.33
CA THR A 146 0.40 -0.11 10.20
C THR A 146 0.24 -0.87 8.90
N ILE A 147 -0.68 -0.42 8.05
CA ILE A 147 -0.90 -0.94 6.70
C ILE A 147 -0.18 -0.04 5.70
N LEU A 148 0.59 -0.65 4.81
CA LEU A 148 1.25 0.00 3.69
C LEU A 148 0.63 -0.47 2.39
N ILE A 149 0.13 0.44 1.56
CA ILE A 149 -0.41 0.16 0.24
C ILE A 149 0.49 0.82 -0.77
N LEU A 150 1.24 0.01 -1.55
CA LEU A 150 2.39 0.47 -2.31
C LEU A 150 2.27 0.13 -3.79
N GLY A 151 2.85 1.01 -4.61
CA GLY A 151 3.04 0.82 -6.05
C GLY A 151 2.22 1.76 -6.92
N LYS A 152 0.90 1.85 -6.73
CA LYS A 152 0.00 2.65 -7.56
C LYS A 152 -0.19 4.09 -7.08
N GLY A 153 -0.21 4.32 -5.75
CA GLY A 153 -0.45 5.67 -5.22
C GLY A 153 -1.74 6.28 -5.77
N ASP A 154 -1.63 7.46 -6.38
CA ASP A 154 -2.74 8.24 -6.96
C ASP A 154 -3.12 7.84 -8.39
N GLU A 155 -2.50 6.83 -8.99
CA GLU A 155 -2.83 6.40 -10.35
C GLU A 155 -4.27 5.84 -10.41
N ASN A 156 -5.03 6.32 -11.38
CA ASN A 156 -6.44 5.97 -11.58
C ASN A 156 -6.68 4.95 -12.70
N PHE A 157 -5.69 4.14 -13.00
CA PHE A 157 -5.75 3.05 -13.99
C PHE A 157 -4.82 1.91 -13.61
N ILE A 158 -5.10 0.72 -14.15
CA ILE A 158 -4.22 -0.44 -14.15
C ILE A 158 -3.93 -0.80 -15.62
N TYR A 159 -2.66 -1.02 -15.96
CA TYR A 159 -2.29 -1.51 -17.28
C TYR A 159 -2.47 -3.03 -17.34
N ARG A 160 -3.38 -3.47 -18.21
CA ARG A 160 -3.60 -4.88 -18.56
C ARG A 160 -3.22 -5.15 -20.03
N GLU A 161 -3.44 -6.38 -20.50
CA GLU A 161 -3.08 -6.84 -21.84
C GLU A 161 -3.58 -5.89 -22.97
N PHE A 162 -4.82 -5.42 -22.86
CA PHE A 162 -5.44 -4.57 -23.88
C PHE A 162 -5.38 -3.06 -23.60
N GLY A 163 -4.60 -2.64 -22.62
CA GLY A 163 -4.40 -1.24 -22.31
C GLY A 163 -4.73 -0.84 -20.89
N ARG A 164 -5.16 0.41 -20.71
CA ARG A 164 -5.52 0.96 -19.40
C ARG A 164 -6.95 0.60 -19.07
N GLU A 165 -7.13 0.01 -17.90
CA GLU A 165 -8.46 -0.17 -17.29
C GLU A 165 -8.64 0.83 -16.14
N PRO A 166 -9.85 1.37 -15.94
CA PRO A 166 -10.12 2.29 -14.84
C PRO A 166 -9.80 1.65 -13.47
N TRP A 167 -9.13 2.42 -12.64
CA TRP A 167 -8.89 2.13 -11.22
C TRP A 167 -9.26 3.38 -10.42
N MET A 168 -9.82 3.22 -9.23
CA MET A 168 -10.27 4.38 -8.46
C MET A 168 -9.15 5.13 -7.72
N SER A 169 -7.91 4.72 -7.83
CA SER A 169 -6.73 5.02 -7.03
C SER A 169 -6.70 4.28 -5.69
N ASP A 170 -5.50 4.07 -5.16
CA ASP A 170 -5.36 3.38 -3.87
C ASP A 170 -5.99 4.17 -2.71
N PRO A 171 -5.81 5.50 -2.59
CA PRO A 171 -6.47 6.26 -1.54
C PRO A 171 -8.00 6.20 -1.60
N ALA A 172 -8.57 6.24 -2.81
CA ALA A 172 -10.02 6.15 -2.98
C ALA A 172 -10.54 4.74 -2.63
N ALA A 173 -9.81 3.69 -3.02
CA ALA A 173 -10.15 2.31 -2.68
C ALA A 173 -10.14 2.10 -1.15
N VAL A 174 -9.12 2.61 -0.45
CA VAL A 174 -9.05 2.53 1.01
C VAL A 174 -10.25 3.20 1.67
N ARG A 175 -10.59 4.42 1.25
CA ARG A 175 -11.73 5.15 1.82
C ARG A 175 -13.07 4.45 1.54
N ASP A 176 -13.23 3.90 0.34
CA ASP A 176 -14.43 3.13 -0.03
C ASP A 176 -14.56 1.86 0.81
N ILE A 177 -13.46 1.11 1.00
CA ILE A 177 -13.43 -0.11 1.81
C ILE A 177 -13.71 0.20 3.28
N LEU A 178 -13.07 1.23 3.85
CA LEU A 178 -13.30 1.64 5.23
C LEU A 178 -14.78 1.96 5.46
N ARG A 179 -15.41 2.71 4.55
CA ARG A 179 -16.82 3.07 4.66
C ARG A 179 -17.73 1.84 4.57
N ARG A 180 -17.55 0.99 3.58
CA ARG A 180 -18.47 -0.12 3.28
C ARG A 180 -18.31 -1.31 4.22
N TYR A 181 -17.08 -1.68 4.52
CA TYR A 181 -16.80 -2.97 5.17
C TYR A 181 -16.27 -2.84 6.59
N TYR A 182 -15.76 -1.67 6.97
CA TYR A 182 -15.21 -1.49 8.31
C TYR A 182 -16.14 -0.71 9.24
N PHE A 183 -16.74 0.39 8.77
CA PHE A 183 -17.62 1.22 9.61
C PHE A 183 -19.10 0.89 9.44
N GLU A 184 -19.53 0.56 8.24
CA GLU A 184 -20.91 0.24 7.90
C GLU A 184 -20.93 -1.10 7.13
N PRO A 185 -20.59 -2.24 7.77
CA PRO A 185 -20.67 -3.53 7.09
C PRO A 185 -22.10 -3.76 6.63
N GLU A 186 -22.28 -4.10 5.34
CA GLU A 186 -23.59 -4.51 4.84
C GLU A 186 -24.08 -5.68 5.69
N GLU A 187 -25.30 -5.57 6.27
CA GLU A 187 -25.96 -6.68 6.93
C GLU A 187 -26.12 -7.78 5.87
N GLU A 188 -25.54 -8.96 6.08
CA GLU A 188 -25.81 -10.11 5.25
C GLU A 188 -27.34 -10.36 5.33
N GLU A 189 -28.07 -10.12 4.24
CA GLU A 189 -29.45 -10.56 4.13
C GLU A 189 -29.45 -12.08 4.27
N ASP A 190 -29.78 -12.55 5.47
CA ASP A 190 -30.10 -13.95 5.72
C ASP A 190 -31.26 -14.33 4.77
N HIS A 191 -30.94 -14.91 3.62
CA HIS A 191 -31.91 -15.66 2.84
C HIS A 191 -32.29 -16.90 3.63
N GLU A 192 -33.13 -16.71 4.65
CA GLU A 192 -33.89 -17.77 5.25
C GLU A 192 -34.77 -18.35 4.16
N THR A 193 -34.35 -19.45 3.58
CA THR A 193 -35.14 -20.29 2.72
C THR A 193 -36.38 -20.75 3.51
N ALA A 194 -37.49 -20.05 3.29
CA ALA A 194 -38.79 -20.54 3.72
C ALA A 194 -39.11 -21.80 2.91
N GLU A 195 -39.25 -22.93 3.60
CA GLU A 195 -39.83 -24.17 3.13
C GLU A 195 -41.33 -24.03 2.73
#